data_76bb7d0be253afc744e47a20ae7ff137
#
_entry.id   76bb7d0be253afc744e47a20ae7ff137
#
_cell.length_a   1.000
_cell.length_b   1.000
_cell.length_c   1.000
_cell.angle_alpha   90.00
_cell.angle_beta   90.00
_cell.angle_gamma   90.00
#
_symmetry.space_group_name_H-M   'P 1'
#
loop_
_entity.id
_entity.type
_entity.pdbx_description
1 polymer ?
#
loop_
_entity_poly.entity_id
_entity_poly.type
_entity_poly.pdbx_seq_one_letter_code
_entity_poly.pdbx_strand_id
1 'polypeptide(L)'
;MKNKTAGAAYKAARGNLLAMLVLTAANTILALTGSDRYYLFTDFAAYIGAVFARGFYDFTGEARWLVLGAVGAVLVMAVYFLCWLLSKTRRGWLTAALVLFSVDTAALVAGLVTAFEASSILDVVFHGLLLWYLAMGVRRGREAMEEPEGQRETPEPLSQDTEFYDASMGERPNSPSMGQPAEGKHRTLLTAAYGSHEIEVRRSYGLTELIVDGRVYGRQEGVMETGYTIRARVSGHDVETEFTPTGKQLLRVDGQVIARKQRLF
;
A
#
# COMPACT_ATOMS: atom_id res chain seq x y z
N MET A 1 17.87 -0.66 0.21
CA MET A 1 16.86 -1.73 0.37
C MET A 1 15.95 -1.55 1.59
N LYS A 2 16.43 -1.17 2.79
CA LYS A 2 15.61 -1.02 4.01
C LYS A 2 14.45 0.00 3.90
N ASN A 3 14.64 1.13 3.23
CA ASN A 3 13.62 2.20 3.11
C ASN A 3 12.37 1.81 2.30
N LYS A 4 12.51 1.00 1.24
CA LYS A 4 11.37 0.53 0.44
C LYS A 4 10.44 -0.38 1.26
N THR A 5 11.01 -1.25 2.10
CA THR A 5 10.25 -2.15 2.98
C THR A 5 9.56 -1.41 4.12
N ALA A 6 10.15 -0.32 4.64
CA ALA A 6 9.55 0.52 5.68
C ALA A 6 8.29 1.24 5.18
N GLY A 7 8.35 1.83 3.99
CA GLY A 7 7.19 2.46 3.36
C GLY A 7 6.06 1.49 3.04
N ALA A 8 6.37 0.28 2.59
CA ALA A 8 5.39 -0.77 2.32
C ALA A 8 4.67 -1.22 3.59
N ALA A 9 5.39 -1.43 4.71
CA ALA A 9 4.79 -1.81 5.98
C ALA A 9 3.87 -0.72 6.54
N TYR A 10 4.24 0.57 6.39
CA TYR A 10 3.39 1.69 6.78
C TYR A 10 2.10 1.76 5.97
N LYS A 11 2.18 1.56 4.65
CA LYS A 11 1.02 1.51 3.76
C LYS A 11 0.11 0.33 4.08
N ALA A 12 0.68 -0.85 4.35
CA ALA A 12 -0.07 -2.05 4.74
C ALA A 12 -0.82 -1.82 6.06
N ALA A 13 -0.18 -1.24 7.09
CA ALA A 13 -0.83 -0.92 8.36
C ALA A 13 -2.03 0.03 8.16
N ARG A 14 -1.89 1.06 7.32
CA ARG A 14 -3.00 1.95 6.98
C ARG A 14 -4.10 1.26 6.20
N GLY A 15 -3.75 0.36 5.28
CA GLY A 15 -4.72 -0.46 4.53
C GLY A 15 -5.55 -1.34 5.45
N ASN A 16 -4.90 -2.01 6.41
CA ASN A 16 -5.56 -2.86 7.40
C ASN A 16 -6.48 -2.05 8.33
N LEU A 17 -6.06 -0.83 8.75
CA LEU A 17 -6.90 0.06 9.54
C LEU A 17 -8.18 0.47 8.76
N LEU A 18 -8.07 0.75 7.46
CA LEU A 18 -9.22 1.05 6.62
C LEU A 18 -10.13 -0.17 6.44
N ALA A 19 -9.56 -1.35 6.22
CA ALA A 19 -10.32 -2.60 6.10
C ALA A 19 -11.12 -2.88 7.39
N MET A 20 -10.50 -2.72 8.57
CA MET A 20 -11.18 -2.81 9.85
C MET A 20 -12.37 -1.85 9.92
N LEU A 21 -12.19 -0.58 9.56
CA LEU A 21 -13.28 0.42 9.57
C LEU A 21 -14.46 0.01 8.69
N VAL A 22 -14.21 -0.51 7.49
CA VAL A 22 -15.26 -0.96 6.57
C VAL A 22 -16.02 -2.14 7.16
N LEU A 23 -15.32 -3.12 7.75
CA LEU A 23 -15.95 -4.29 8.37
C LEU A 23 -16.69 -3.89 9.66
N THR A 24 -16.16 -2.96 10.46
CA THR A 24 -16.85 -2.40 11.62
C THR A 24 -18.17 -1.73 11.22
N ALA A 25 -18.16 -0.92 10.16
CA ALA A 25 -19.40 -0.30 9.66
C ALA A 25 -20.43 -1.34 9.23
N ALA A 26 -20.01 -2.38 8.49
CA ALA A 26 -20.88 -3.46 8.09
C ALA A 26 -21.48 -4.19 9.31
N ASN A 27 -20.65 -4.57 10.30
CA ASN A 27 -21.09 -5.26 11.50
C ASN A 27 -22.01 -4.39 12.38
N THR A 28 -21.74 -3.09 12.47
CA THR A 28 -22.59 -2.14 13.18
C THR A 28 -23.99 -2.09 12.56
N ILE A 29 -24.08 -2.03 11.23
CA ILE A 29 -25.36 -2.06 10.51
C ILE A 29 -26.08 -3.38 10.76
N LEU A 30 -25.39 -4.51 10.65
CA LEU A 30 -25.96 -5.84 10.89
C LEU A 30 -26.49 -5.96 12.32
N ALA A 31 -25.72 -5.52 13.33
CA ALA A 31 -26.16 -5.54 14.72
C ALA A 31 -27.41 -4.68 14.95
N LEU A 32 -27.42 -3.44 14.46
CA LEU A 32 -28.57 -2.53 14.61
C LEU A 32 -29.84 -3.03 13.88
N THR A 33 -29.67 -3.76 12.77
CA THR A 33 -30.80 -4.38 12.04
C THR A 33 -31.27 -5.72 12.64
N GLY A 34 -30.57 -6.22 13.66
CA GLY A 34 -30.91 -7.49 14.31
C GLY A 34 -30.51 -8.72 13.49
N SER A 35 -29.47 -8.61 12.68
CA SER A 35 -28.93 -9.74 11.91
C SER A 35 -27.96 -10.54 12.79
N ASP A 36 -28.08 -11.88 12.76
CA ASP A 36 -27.15 -12.80 13.42
C ASP A 36 -25.81 -12.97 12.65
N ARG A 37 -25.67 -12.28 11.51
CA ARG A 37 -24.42 -12.33 10.73
C ARG A 37 -23.38 -11.41 11.33
N TYR A 38 -22.14 -11.89 11.35
CA TYR A 38 -20.99 -11.18 11.87
C TYR A 38 -19.77 -11.43 11.01
N TYR A 39 -19.00 -10.37 10.72
CA TYR A 39 -17.72 -10.46 10.05
C TYR A 39 -16.61 -10.27 11.07
N LEU A 40 -15.60 -11.11 11.02
CA LEU A 40 -14.38 -10.97 11.82
C LEU A 40 -13.64 -9.68 11.46
N PHE A 41 -12.74 -9.24 12.34
CA PHE A 41 -11.88 -8.09 12.09
C PHE A 41 -12.61 -6.73 12.23
N THR A 42 -13.27 -6.53 13.34
CA THR A 42 -14.04 -5.32 13.65
C THR A 42 -13.50 -4.60 14.89
N ASP A 43 -13.80 -3.32 15.05
CA ASP A 43 -13.62 -2.57 16.30
C ASP A 43 -14.66 -3.04 17.33
N PHE A 44 -14.21 -3.42 18.52
CA PHE A 44 -15.07 -3.98 19.54
C PHE A 44 -16.01 -2.93 20.11
N ALA A 45 -15.53 -1.71 20.41
CA ALA A 45 -16.32 -0.68 21.07
C ALA A 45 -17.51 -0.22 20.22
N ALA A 46 -17.32 -0.01 18.92
CA ALA A 46 -18.40 0.35 18.01
C ALA A 46 -19.42 -0.76 17.87
N TYR A 47 -18.96 -2.01 17.71
CA TYR A 47 -19.82 -3.16 17.54
C TYR A 47 -20.64 -3.48 18.81
N ILE A 48 -20.00 -3.56 19.97
CA ILE A 48 -20.69 -3.89 21.23
C ILE A 48 -21.69 -2.82 21.62
N GLY A 49 -21.38 -1.54 21.34
CA GLY A 49 -22.32 -0.44 21.52
C GLY A 49 -23.59 -0.60 20.68
N ALA A 50 -23.47 -1.07 19.43
CA ALA A 50 -24.59 -1.36 18.56
C ALA A 50 -25.41 -2.56 19.05
N VAL A 51 -24.74 -3.62 19.53
CA VAL A 51 -25.41 -4.82 20.12
C VAL A 51 -26.22 -4.44 21.35
N PHE A 52 -25.66 -3.66 22.28
CA PHE A 52 -26.40 -3.19 23.44
C PHE A 52 -27.58 -2.30 23.06
N ALA A 53 -27.38 -1.38 22.12
CA ALA A 53 -28.44 -0.52 21.63
C ALA A 53 -29.61 -1.33 21.04
N ARG A 54 -29.32 -2.38 20.30
CA ARG A 54 -30.29 -3.30 19.77
C ARG A 54 -31.04 -4.07 20.89
N GLY A 55 -30.31 -4.62 21.86
CA GLY A 55 -30.87 -5.30 23.00
C GLY A 55 -31.83 -4.41 23.81
N PHE A 56 -31.46 -3.14 24.08
CA PHE A 56 -32.35 -2.18 24.73
C PHE A 56 -33.55 -1.83 23.89
N TYR A 57 -33.41 -1.71 22.57
CA TYR A 57 -34.57 -1.55 21.68
C TYR A 57 -35.53 -2.74 21.75
N ASP A 58 -35.02 -3.96 21.68
CA ASP A 58 -35.86 -5.18 21.77
C ASP A 58 -36.56 -5.29 23.11
N PHE A 59 -35.94 -4.81 24.20
CA PHE A 59 -36.54 -4.81 25.53
C PHE A 59 -37.56 -3.69 25.75
N THR A 60 -37.33 -2.48 25.24
CA THR A 60 -38.15 -1.29 25.54
C THR A 60 -39.09 -0.88 24.40
N GLY A 61 -38.83 -1.35 23.17
CA GLY A 61 -39.52 -0.89 21.95
C GLY A 61 -39.16 0.54 21.50
N GLU A 62 -38.24 1.21 22.20
CA GLU A 62 -37.91 2.62 21.93
C GLU A 62 -36.80 2.82 20.92
N ALA A 63 -37.12 3.34 19.76
CA ALA A 63 -36.16 3.58 18.65
C ALA A 63 -34.98 4.50 19.01
N ARG A 64 -35.08 5.30 20.08
CA ARG A 64 -33.99 6.16 20.57
C ARG A 64 -32.70 5.36 20.85
N TRP A 65 -32.82 4.11 21.30
CA TRP A 65 -31.66 3.28 21.58
C TRP A 65 -30.88 2.93 20.32
N LEU A 66 -31.55 2.61 19.21
CA LEU A 66 -30.90 2.37 17.92
C LEU A 66 -30.19 3.63 17.42
N VAL A 67 -30.81 4.81 17.59
CA VAL A 67 -30.18 6.07 17.22
C VAL A 67 -28.92 6.34 18.04
N LEU A 68 -28.99 6.13 19.37
CA LEU A 68 -27.84 6.30 20.26
C LEU A 68 -26.69 5.34 19.91
N GLY A 69 -27.00 4.07 19.62
CA GLY A 69 -26.00 3.10 19.19
C GLY A 69 -25.37 3.47 17.86
N ALA A 70 -26.16 3.89 16.88
CA ALA A 70 -25.66 4.34 15.58
C ALA A 70 -24.74 5.58 15.73
N VAL A 71 -25.16 6.59 16.49
CA VAL A 71 -24.36 7.79 16.73
C VAL A 71 -23.06 7.43 17.45
N GLY A 72 -23.11 6.61 18.51
CA GLY A 72 -21.93 6.15 19.24
C GLY A 72 -20.92 5.45 18.33
N ALA A 73 -21.39 4.48 17.53
CA ALA A 73 -20.55 3.76 16.59
C ALA A 73 -19.93 4.68 15.52
N VAL A 74 -20.71 5.62 14.97
CA VAL A 74 -20.19 6.62 14.01
C VAL A 74 -19.12 7.48 14.64
N LEU A 75 -19.25 7.91 15.89
CA LEU A 75 -18.23 8.70 16.59
C LEU A 75 -16.93 7.91 16.78
N VAL A 76 -17.01 6.65 17.20
CA VAL A 76 -15.83 5.78 17.34
C VAL A 76 -15.14 5.60 15.98
N MET A 77 -15.90 5.22 14.96
CA MET A 77 -15.38 5.06 13.59
C MET A 77 -14.77 6.35 13.03
N ALA A 78 -15.38 7.52 13.34
CA ALA A 78 -14.86 8.81 12.90
C ALA A 78 -13.48 9.11 13.49
N VAL A 79 -13.24 8.75 14.77
CA VAL A 79 -11.91 8.91 15.40
C VAL A 79 -10.87 8.06 14.67
N TYR A 80 -11.14 6.79 14.39
CA TYR A 80 -10.23 5.93 13.64
C TYR A 80 -10.03 6.40 12.20
N PHE A 81 -11.10 6.86 11.55
CA PHE A 81 -11.04 7.42 10.20
C PHE A 81 -10.16 8.68 10.15
N LEU A 82 -10.28 9.57 11.14
CA LEU A 82 -9.39 10.73 11.27
C LEU A 82 -7.93 10.30 11.47
N CYS A 83 -7.67 9.31 12.33
CA CYS A 83 -6.33 8.75 12.49
C CYS A 83 -5.78 8.21 11.15
N TRP A 84 -6.59 7.47 10.39
CA TRP A 84 -6.24 6.98 9.08
C TRP A 84 -5.98 8.09 8.08
N LEU A 85 -6.85 9.11 8.01
CA LEU A 85 -6.73 10.24 7.08
C LEU A 85 -5.49 11.07 7.39
N LEU A 86 -5.32 11.47 8.64
CA LEU A 86 -4.22 12.34 9.09
C LEU A 86 -2.87 11.61 9.11
N SER A 87 -2.86 10.29 9.18
CA SER A 87 -1.63 9.49 9.04
C SER A 87 -0.97 9.63 7.67
N LYS A 88 -1.67 10.20 6.65
CA LYS A 88 -1.05 10.57 5.36
C LYS A 88 0.00 11.67 5.52
N THR A 89 -0.29 12.66 6.38
CA THR A 89 0.52 13.86 6.55
C THR A 89 1.45 13.74 7.77
N ARG A 90 0.97 13.14 8.85
CA ARG A 90 1.71 13.02 10.12
C ARG A 90 1.65 11.59 10.64
N ARG A 91 2.80 10.92 10.69
CA ARG A 91 2.92 9.53 11.11
C ARG A 91 2.47 9.26 12.56
N GLY A 92 2.51 10.25 13.42
CA GLY A 92 2.03 10.16 14.81
C GLY A 92 0.57 9.74 14.95
N TRP A 93 -0.27 9.99 13.94
CA TRP A 93 -1.66 9.57 13.93
C TRP A 93 -1.86 8.07 13.82
N LEU A 94 -0.90 7.36 13.18
CA LEU A 94 -0.92 5.90 13.18
C LEU A 94 -0.58 5.34 14.58
N THR A 95 0.27 6.04 15.34
CA THR A 95 0.54 5.70 16.75
C THR A 95 -0.71 5.93 17.62
N ALA A 96 -1.45 7.01 17.37
CA ALA A 96 -2.73 7.25 18.07
C ALA A 96 -3.74 6.14 17.76
N ALA A 97 -3.87 5.71 16.49
CA ALA A 97 -4.70 4.56 16.14
C ALA A 97 -4.27 3.27 16.84
N LEU A 98 -2.95 3.02 16.93
CA LEU A 98 -2.41 1.86 17.65
C LEU A 98 -2.79 1.89 19.14
N VAL A 99 -2.66 3.05 19.82
CA VAL A 99 -3.03 3.18 21.23
C VAL A 99 -4.53 2.96 21.42
N LEU A 100 -5.37 3.61 20.62
CA LEU A 100 -6.82 3.44 20.69
C LEU A 100 -7.23 1.98 20.49
N PHE A 101 -6.66 1.33 19.47
CA PHE A 101 -6.96 -0.06 19.19
C PHE A 101 -6.41 -1.03 20.23
N SER A 102 -5.33 -0.66 20.95
CA SER A 102 -4.84 -1.43 22.10
C SER A 102 -5.83 -1.38 23.27
N VAL A 103 -6.44 -0.22 23.53
CA VAL A 103 -7.48 -0.06 24.54
C VAL A 103 -8.73 -0.85 24.16
N ASP A 104 -9.13 -0.78 22.90
CA ASP A 104 -10.27 -1.55 22.35
C ASP A 104 -10.04 -3.07 22.50
N THR A 105 -8.86 -3.54 22.14
CA THR A 105 -8.47 -4.96 22.33
C THR A 105 -8.47 -5.37 23.82
N ALA A 106 -8.02 -4.50 24.72
CA ALA A 106 -8.06 -4.78 26.16
C ALA A 106 -9.50 -4.90 26.66
N ALA A 107 -10.42 -4.08 26.14
CA ALA A 107 -11.85 -4.17 26.46
C ALA A 107 -12.46 -5.48 25.93
N LEU A 108 -12.12 -5.90 24.71
CA LEU A 108 -12.52 -7.19 24.15
C LEU A 108 -12.05 -8.36 25.03
N VAL A 109 -10.77 -8.36 25.44
CA VAL A 109 -10.21 -9.42 26.30
C VAL A 109 -10.89 -9.42 27.67
N ALA A 110 -11.17 -8.25 28.26
CA ALA A 110 -11.91 -8.16 29.51
C ALA A 110 -13.34 -8.72 29.36
N GLY A 111 -14.02 -8.42 28.26
CA GLY A 111 -15.33 -8.99 27.93
C GLY A 111 -15.28 -10.51 27.82
N LEU A 112 -14.26 -11.06 27.16
CA LEU A 112 -14.07 -12.52 27.04
C LEU A 112 -13.86 -13.22 28.39
N VAL A 113 -13.18 -12.58 29.34
CA VAL A 113 -12.99 -13.15 30.69
C VAL A 113 -14.30 -13.19 31.47
N THR A 114 -15.19 -12.23 31.25
CA THR A 114 -16.46 -12.13 31.96
C THR A 114 -17.59 -12.96 31.33
N ALA A 115 -17.60 -13.09 30.00
CA ALA A 115 -18.58 -13.83 29.23
C ALA A 115 -17.87 -14.63 28.12
N PHE A 116 -17.39 -15.83 28.50
CA PHE A 116 -16.64 -16.66 27.56
C PHE A 116 -17.50 -17.20 26.44
N GLU A 117 -17.20 -16.77 25.22
CA GLU A 117 -17.71 -17.37 23.99
C GLU A 117 -16.55 -17.84 23.10
N ALA A 118 -16.62 -19.08 22.62
CA ALA A 118 -15.55 -19.66 21.80
C ALA A 118 -15.32 -18.88 20.48
N SER A 119 -16.36 -18.24 19.93
CA SER A 119 -16.28 -17.36 18.76
C SER A 119 -15.38 -16.14 19.00
N SER A 120 -15.39 -15.59 20.21
CA SER A 120 -14.60 -14.41 20.59
C SER A 120 -13.07 -14.66 20.58
N ILE A 121 -12.63 -15.93 20.64
CA ILE A 121 -11.21 -16.29 20.51
C ILE A 121 -10.67 -15.87 19.15
N LEU A 122 -11.44 -16.05 18.08
CA LEU A 122 -11.03 -15.63 16.74
C LEU A 122 -10.91 -14.11 16.65
N ASP A 123 -11.81 -13.36 17.29
CA ASP A 123 -11.73 -11.90 17.34
C ASP A 123 -10.44 -11.44 18.05
N VAL A 124 -10.07 -12.06 19.17
CA VAL A 124 -8.82 -11.76 19.87
C VAL A 124 -7.60 -12.03 18.97
N VAL A 125 -7.62 -13.13 18.22
CA VAL A 125 -6.53 -13.44 17.27
C VAL A 125 -6.42 -12.36 16.19
N PHE A 126 -7.55 -11.94 15.59
CA PHE A 126 -7.56 -10.90 14.57
C PHE A 126 -7.17 -9.53 15.13
N HIS A 127 -7.60 -9.19 16.35
CA HIS A 127 -7.13 -7.99 17.04
C HIS A 127 -5.62 -8.01 17.27
N GLY A 128 -5.07 -9.16 17.70
CA GLY A 128 -3.64 -9.35 17.84
C GLY A 128 -2.86 -9.17 16.55
N LEU A 129 -3.38 -9.71 15.43
CA LEU A 129 -2.80 -9.52 14.10
C LEU A 129 -2.83 -8.04 13.67
N LEU A 130 -3.94 -7.35 13.87
CA LEU A 130 -4.04 -5.93 13.53
C LEU A 130 -3.10 -5.08 14.38
N LEU A 131 -3.02 -5.32 15.70
CA LEU A 131 -2.05 -4.69 16.59
C LEU A 131 -0.62 -4.90 16.11
N TRP A 132 -0.28 -6.12 15.70
CA TRP A 132 1.02 -6.44 15.13
C TRP A 132 1.33 -5.61 13.88
N TYR A 133 0.38 -5.55 12.93
CA TYR A 133 0.56 -4.76 11.69
C TYR A 133 0.68 -3.27 11.99
N LEU A 134 -0.14 -2.73 12.89
CA LEU A 134 -0.07 -1.33 13.29
C LEU A 134 1.26 -1.01 14.00
N ALA A 135 1.70 -1.85 14.94
CA ALA A 135 2.97 -1.70 15.64
C ALA A 135 4.17 -1.74 14.67
N MET A 136 4.15 -2.71 13.72
CA MET A 136 5.17 -2.79 12.68
C MET A 136 5.17 -1.55 11.77
N GLY A 137 4.00 -1.06 11.40
CA GLY A 137 3.86 0.16 10.59
C GLY A 137 4.41 1.39 11.32
N VAL A 138 4.10 1.55 12.60
CA VAL A 138 4.61 2.63 13.45
C VAL A 138 6.13 2.54 13.61
N ARG A 139 6.66 1.36 13.98
CA ARG A 139 8.09 1.13 14.20
C ARG A 139 8.91 1.43 12.94
N ARG A 140 8.57 0.79 11.83
CA ARG A 140 9.27 0.99 10.55
C ARG A 140 9.07 2.41 10.00
N GLY A 141 7.91 3.02 10.28
CA GLY A 141 7.69 4.42 9.96
C GLY A 141 8.66 5.37 10.69
N ARG A 142 9.07 5.07 11.95
CA ARG A 142 10.09 5.82 12.68
C ARG A 142 11.48 5.58 12.11
N GLU A 143 11.87 4.32 11.90
CA GLU A 143 13.17 3.95 11.31
C GLU A 143 13.46 4.69 9.99
N ALA A 144 12.43 4.89 9.16
CA ALA A 144 12.55 5.64 7.90
C ALA A 144 12.78 7.17 8.08
N MET A 145 12.59 7.71 9.30
CA MET A 145 12.84 9.13 9.61
C MET A 145 14.15 9.36 10.34
N GLU A 146 14.65 8.34 11.04
CA GLU A 146 15.90 8.41 11.82
C GLU A 146 17.13 8.20 10.94
N GLU A 147 16.98 7.79 9.66
CA GLU A 147 18.08 7.84 8.70
C GLU A 147 18.45 9.31 8.44
N PRO A 148 19.69 9.73 8.77
CA PRO A 148 20.13 11.10 8.56
C PRO A 148 19.99 11.45 7.06
N GLU A 149 19.55 12.68 6.77
CA GLU A 149 19.37 13.19 5.41
C GLU A 149 20.65 13.06 4.54
N GLY A 150 21.82 12.89 5.16
CA GLY A 150 23.09 12.61 4.50
C GLY A 150 23.25 11.15 4.00
N GLN A 151 22.33 10.23 4.34
CA GLN A 151 22.26 8.85 3.79
C GLN A 151 21.04 8.63 2.88
N ARG A 152 20.18 9.61 2.71
CA ARG A 152 19.48 9.67 1.43
C ARG A 152 20.61 9.73 0.43
N GLU A 153 20.83 8.63 -0.29
CA GLU A 153 21.58 8.69 -1.54
C GLU A 153 21.00 9.91 -2.25
N THR A 154 21.66 11.03 -2.12
CA THR A 154 21.62 12.09 -3.10
C THR A 154 21.78 11.29 -4.37
N PRO A 155 20.83 11.28 -5.33
CA PRO A 155 21.12 10.67 -6.61
C PRO A 155 22.47 11.24 -6.92
N GLU A 156 23.52 10.38 -6.89
CA GLU A 156 24.89 10.83 -7.18
C GLU A 156 24.71 11.78 -8.33
N PRO A 157 25.14 13.05 -8.20
CA PRO A 157 25.06 13.93 -9.34
C PRO A 157 25.78 13.11 -10.39
N LEU A 158 25.03 12.64 -11.40
CA LEU A 158 25.51 11.82 -12.50
C LEU A 158 26.87 12.39 -12.76
N SER A 159 27.93 11.66 -12.34
CA SER A 159 29.28 12.16 -12.43
C SER A 159 29.37 12.65 -13.86
N GLN A 160 29.71 13.93 -14.04
CA GLN A 160 29.81 14.55 -15.36
C GLN A 160 30.81 13.79 -16.23
N ASP A 161 31.43 12.75 -15.70
CA ASP A 161 32.29 11.75 -16.30
C ASP A 161 31.53 10.54 -16.91
N THR A 162 30.23 10.61 -17.09
CA THR A 162 29.56 9.71 -18.05
C THR A 162 29.97 10.23 -19.42
N GLU A 163 31.23 9.89 -19.79
CA GLU A 163 31.77 10.05 -21.12
C GLU A 163 30.72 9.65 -22.12
N PHE A 164 30.38 10.59 -22.97
CA PHE A 164 29.52 10.46 -24.12
C PHE A 164 30.05 9.26 -24.92
N TYR A 165 29.38 8.09 -24.78
CA TYR A 165 29.64 6.95 -25.64
C TYR A 165 29.09 7.27 -27.00
N ASP A 166 29.94 7.83 -27.84
CA ASP A 166 29.76 7.86 -29.29
C ASP A 166 29.86 6.39 -29.76
N ALA A 167 28.75 5.83 -30.24
CA ALA A 167 28.66 4.45 -30.73
C ALA A 167 29.52 4.17 -31.96
N SER A 168 30.38 5.11 -32.39
CA SER A 168 31.26 5.01 -33.57
C SER A 168 32.67 4.52 -33.27
N MET A 169 33.08 4.36 -32.00
CA MET A 169 34.41 3.87 -31.65
C MET A 169 34.38 2.55 -30.89
N GLY A 170 34.98 1.55 -31.54
CA GLY A 170 35.02 0.16 -31.16
C GLY A 170 35.43 -0.16 -29.71
N GLU A 171 34.94 -1.29 -29.28
CA GLU A 171 35.32 -2.15 -28.16
C GLU A 171 36.35 -1.59 -27.15
N ARG A 172 35.87 -1.14 -25.97
CA ARG A 172 36.66 -1.13 -24.74
C ARG A 172 36.22 -2.29 -23.84
N PRO A 173 37.12 -3.18 -23.45
CA PRO A 173 36.83 -4.24 -22.49
C PRO A 173 36.81 -3.64 -21.08
N ASN A 174 35.70 -3.67 -20.39
CA ASN A 174 35.45 -3.42 -18.96
C ASN A 174 34.40 -2.33 -18.64
N SER A 175 33.33 -2.20 -19.44
CA SER A 175 32.10 -1.63 -18.93
C SER A 175 31.31 -2.74 -18.22
N PRO A 176 30.67 -2.48 -17.04
CA PRO A 176 29.74 -3.44 -16.49
C PRO A 176 28.66 -3.64 -17.55
N SER A 177 28.61 -4.82 -18.12
CA SER A 177 27.63 -5.20 -19.12
C SER A 177 26.26 -4.92 -18.54
N MET A 178 25.54 -3.93 -19.06
CA MET A 178 24.10 -3.86 -18.89
C MET A 178 23.55 -5.18 -19.41
N GLY A 179 23.03 -5.98 -18.47
CA GLY A 179 22.85 -7.42 -18.63
C GLY A 179 21.90 -7.76 -19.74
N GLN A 180 22.04 -8.95 -20.24
CA GLN A 180 21.02 -9.58 -21.05
C GLN A 180 19.67 -9.57 -20.30
N PRO A 181 18.54 -9.51 -21.01
CA PRO A 181 17.22 -9.61 -20.41
C PRO A 181 17.13 -10.86 -19.53
N ALA A 182 16.46 -10.75 -18.37
CA ALA A 182 16.32 -11.87 -17.46
C ALA A 182 15.70 -13.08 -18.18
N GLU A 183 16.39 -14.23 -18.19
CA GLU A 183 15.86 -15.48 -18.70
C GLU A 183 14.74 -15.98 -17.79
N GLY A 184 13.54 -16.15 -18.33
CA GLY A 184 12.38 -16.68 -17.61
C GLY A 184 11.06 -16.33 -18.30
N LYS A 185 9.95 -16.84 -17.74
CA LYS A 185 8.60 -16.43 -18.22
C LYS A 185 8.43 -14.94 -18.00
N HIS A 186 8.50 -14.17 -19.04
CA HIS A 186 8.25 -12.73 -19.06
C HIS A 186 6.94 -12.39 -19.77
N ARG A 187 6.36 -11.25 -19.39
CA ARG A 187 5.18 -10.68 -20.04
C ARG A 187 5.53 -9.31 -20.60
N THR A 188 5.41 -9.15 -21.89
CA THR A 188 5.52 -7.83 -22.52
C THR A 188 4.34 -6.96 -22.10
N LEU A 189 4.63 -5.79 -21.58
CA LEU A 189 3.66 -4.81 -21.11
C LEU A 189 3.34 -3.79 -22.19
N LEU A 190 4.39 -3.21 -22.80
CA LEU A 190 4.31 -2.22 -23.89
C LEU A 190 5.39 -2.55 -24.92
N THR A 191 5.08 -2.28 -26.18
CA THR A 191 6.03 -2.28 -27.29
C THR A 191 5.74 -1.08 -28.18
N ALA A 192 6.78 -0.40 -28.64
CA ALA A 192 6.66 0.68 -29.62
C ALA A 192 7.94 0.78 -30.45
N ALA A 193 7.81 1.25 -31.67
CA ALA A 193 8.91 1.65 -32.50
C ALA A 193 9.08 3.18 -32.46
N TYR A 194 10.31 3.65 -32.36
CA TYR A 194 10.65 5.06 -32.44
C TYR A 194 11.91 5.25 -33.29
N GLY A 195 11.76 5.86 -34.45
CA GLY A 195 12.82 5.88 -35.45
C GLY A 195 13.22 4.48 -35.92
N SER A 196 14.50 4.12 -35.77
CA SER A 196 15.03 2.79 -36.05
C SER A 196 15.08 1.88 -34.81
N HIS A 197 14.60 2.35 -33.64
CA HIS A 197 14.69 1.64 -32.37
C HIS A 197 13.38 0.92 -32.04
N GLU A 198 13.49 -0.32 -31.57
CA GLU A 198 12.38 -1.06 -30.97
C GLU A 198 12.47 -0.94 -29.44
N ILE A 199 11.44 -0.39 -28.84
CA ILE A 199 11.37 -0.18 -27.37
C ILE A 199 10.35 -1.14 -26.81
N GLU A 200 10.77 -1.94 -25.82
CA GLU A 200 9.94 -2.92 -25.16
C GLU A 200 9.99 -2.74 -23.64
N VAL A 201 8.85 -2.86 -22.98
CA VAL A 201 8.77 -2.93 -21.51
C VAL A 201 8.31 -4.32 -21.14
N ARG A 202 9.17 -5.07 -20.46
CA ARG A 202 8.89 -6.45 -20.01
C ARG A 202 8.73 -6.50 -18.50
N ARG A 203 7.92 -7.47 -18.05
CA ARG A 203 7.79 -7.78 -16.62
C ARG A 203 7.99 -9.27 -16.37
N SER A 204 8.84 -9.59 -15.40
CA SER A 204 9.13 -10.93 -14.93
C SER A 204 9.14 -10.90 -13.39
N TYR A 205 8.47 -11.82 -12.72
CA TYR A 205 8.48 -12.05 -11.25
C TYR A 205 8.93 -10.86 -10.37
N GLY A 206 8.19 -9.74 -10.45
CA GLY A 206 8.49 -8.55 -9.64
C GLY A 206 9.55 -7.61 -10.22
N LEU A 207 10.16 -7.95 -11.34
CA LEU A 207 11.11 -7.12 -12.07
C LEU A 207 10.45 -6.54 -13.32
N THR A 208 10.55 -5.23 -13.53
CA THR A 208 10.17 -4.57 -14.78
C THR A 208 11.43 -4.02 -15.45
N GLU A 209 11.58 -4.30 -16.73
CA GLU A 209 12.74 -3.92 -17.53
C GLU A 209 12.29 -3.04 -18.69
N LEU A 210 13.05 -1.97 -18.95
CA LEU A 210 12.98 -1.15 -20.16
C LEU A 210 14.08 -1.63 -21.11
N ILE A 211 13.69 -2.12 -22.26
CA ILE A 211 14.56 -2.76 -23.24
C ILE A 211 14.49 -1.93 -24.52
N VAL A 212 15.62 -1.63 -25.12
CA VAL A 212 15.73 -0.99 -26.44
C VAL A 212 16.66 -1.84 -27.29
N ASP A 213 16.20 -2.23 -28.47
CA ASP A 213 16.94 -3.08 -29.42
C ASP A 213 17.53 -4.34 -28.76
N GLY A 214 16.74 -4.98 -27.90
CA GLY A 214 17.12 -6.18 -27.16
C GLY A 214 18.06 -5.97 -25.97
N ARG A 215 18.49 -4.73 -25.66
CA ARG A 215 19.36 -4.40 -24.51
C ARG A 215 18.57 -3.75 -23.40
N VAL A 216 18.88 -4.09 -22.15
CA VAL A 216 18.24 -3.51 -20.95
C VAL A 216 18.89 -2.18 -20.62
N TYR A 217 18.11 -1.12 -20.57
CA TYR A 217 18.54 0.24 -20.21
C TYR A 217 18.02 0.69 -18.84
N GLY A 218 16.99 0.05 -18.31
CA GLY A 218 16.48 0.37 -16.99
C GLY A 218 15.78 -0.82 -16.35
N ARG A 219 15.90 -0.94 -15.02
CA ARG A 219 15.26 -1.99 -14.23
C ARG A 219 14.57 -1.40 -13.02
N GLN A 220 13.40 -1.93 -12.69
CA GLN A 220 12.68 -1.60 -11.47
C GLN A 220 12.20 -2.89 -10.82
N GLU A 221 12.66 -3.16 -9.60
CA GLU A 221 12.18 -4.25 -8.78
C GLU A 221 10.95 -3.82 -7.97
N GLY A 222 9.94 -4.66 -7.88
CA GLY A 222 8.74 -4.41 -7.07
C GLY A 222 7.59 -5.30 -7.48
N VAL A 223 6.83 -5.79 -6.49
CA VAL A 223 5.62 -6.58 -6.70
C VAL A 223 4.43 -5.69 -6.39
N MET A 224 3.61 -5.35 -7.40
CA MET A 224 2.37 -4.55 -7.27
C MET A 224 2.57 -3.17 -6.60
N GLU A 225 3.22 -2.25 -7.24
CA GLU A 225 3.41 -0.93 -6.67
C GLU A 225 2.54 0.15 -7.29
N THR A 226 2.18 1.07 -6.42
CA THR A 226 1.40 2.27 -6.68
C THR A 226 2.23 3.29 -7.45
N GLY A 227 2.39 3.07 -8.75
CA GLY A 227 3.06 4.00 -9.65
C GLY A 227 4.58 4.06 -9.53
N TYR A 228 5.27 3.87 -10.62
CA TYR A 228 6.71 4.05 -10.75
C TYR A 228 7.08 4.50 -12.17
N THR A 229 8.27 5.06 -12.29
CA THR A 229 8.81 5.54 -13.57
C THR A 229 10.19 4.94 -13.76
N ILE A 230 10.45 4.38 -14.95
CA ILE A 230 11.77 3.96 -15.39
C ILE A 230 12.20 4.96 -16.46
N ARG A 231 13.40 5.56 -16.29
CA ARG A 231 13.99 6.50 -17.23
C ARG A 231 15.32 5.98 -17.72
N ALA A 232 15.57 6.18 -19.01
CA ALA A 232 16.84 5.87 -19.63
C ALA A 232 17.12 6.86 -20.76
N ARG A 233 18.39 7.13 -21.02
CA ARG A 233 18.81 7.90 -22.17
C ARG A 233 19.41 6.95 -23.20
N VAL A 234 18.83 6.93 -24.40
CA VAL A 234 19.20 6.00 -25.47
C VAL A 234 19.39 6.77 -26.77
N SER A 235 20.58 6.72 -27.32
CA SER A 235 20.91 7.38 -28.59
C SER A 235 20.56 8.89 -28.63
N GLY A 236 20.73 9.58 -27.47
CA GLY A 236 20.40 11.01 -27.36
C GLY A 236 18.95 11.32 -27.00
N HIS A 237 18.05 10.33 -26.99
CA HIS A 237 16.63 10.45 -26.66
C HIS A 237 16.34 10.05 -25.21
N ASP A 238 15.49 10.81 -24.54
CA ASP A 238 15.02 10.48 -23.19
C ASP A 238 13.82 9.54 -23.25
N VAL A 239 14.02 8.28 -22.92
CA VAL A 239 12.99 7.24 -22.89
C VAL A 239 12.46 7.08 -21.47
N GLU A 240 11.17 7.23 -21.31
CA GLU A 240 10.50 7.14 -20.01
C GLU A 240 9.30 6.19 -20.08
N THR A 241 9.21 5.23 -19.16
CA THR A 241 8.00 4.44 -18.97
C THR A 241 7.42 4.71 -17.59
N GLU A 242 6.13 5.07 -17.57
CA GLU A 242 5.38 5.43 -16.37
C GLU A 242 4.26 4.41 -16.13
N PHE A 243 4.15 3.94 -14.89
CA PHE A 243 3.07 3.10 -14.41
C PHE A 243 2.29 3.86 -13.34
N THR A 244 1.02 4.11 -13.57
CA THR A 244 0.17 4.82 -12.60
C THR A 244 -0.53 3.84 -11.66
N PRO A 245 -0.95 4.29 -10.46
CA PRO A 245 -1.73 3.46 -9.53
C PRO A 245 -3.05 2.95 -10.09
N THR A 246 -3.59 3.64 -11.11
CA THR A 246 -4.84 3.27 -11.81
C THR A 246 -4.64 2.21 -12.90
N GLY A 247 -3.44 1.61 -12.99
CA GLY A 247 -3.12 0.59 -13.98
C GLY A 247 -2.85 1.14 -15.38
N LYS A 248 -2.78 2.47 -15.56
CA LYS A 248 -2.38 3.09 -16.82
C LYS A 248 -0.87 2.98 -16.99
N GLN A 249 -0.45 2.57 -18.18
CA GLN A 249 0.95 2.43 -18.57
C GLN A 249 1.22 3.36 -19.74
N LEU A 250 2.28 4.15 -19.65
CA LEU A 250 2.68 5.11 -20.67
C LEU A 250 4.14 4.87 -21.03
N LEU A 251 4.46 4.94 -22.29
CA LEU A 251 5.82 5.00 -22.82
C LEU A 251 6.00 6.32 -23.56
N ARG A 252 7.00 7.09 -23.17
CA ARG A 252 7.33 8.38 -23.75
C ARG A 252 8.75 8.37 -24.29
N VAL A 253 8.96 9.09 -25.37
CA VAL A 253 10.29 9.46 -25.87
C VAL A 253 10.30 10.97 -26.07
N ASP A 254 11.29 11.65 -25.49
CA ASP A 254 11.41 13.12 -25.48
C ASP A 254 10.11 13.83 -25.03
N GLY A 255 9.43 13.25 -24.03
CA GLY A 255 8.18 13.75 -23.51
C GLY A 255 6.92 13.40 -24.33
N GLN A 256 7.05 12.90 -25.56
CA GLN A 256 5.94 12.47 -26.39
C GLN A 256 5.50 11.05 -26.05
N VAL A 257 4.19 10.83 -25.87
CA VAL A 257 3.63 9.48 -25.63
C VAL A 257 3.59 8.71 -26.93
N ILE A 258 4.40 7.65 -27.03
CA ILE A 258 4.49 6.77 -28.21
C ILE A 258 3.69 5.47 -28.05
N ALA A 259 3.46 5.03 -26.79
CA ALA A 259 2.57 3.92 -26.52
C ALA A 259 1.83 4.12 -25.18
N ARG A 260 0.60 3.61 -25.12
CA ARG A 260 -0.22 3.60 -23.91
C ARG A 260 -1.02 2.33 -23.79
N LYS A 261 -1.20 1.84 -22.57
CA LYS A 261 -2.06 0.73 -22.23
C LYS A 261 -2.82 1.03 -20.96
N GLN A 262 -4.09 0.77 -20.92
CA GLN A 262 -4.90 0.85 -19.73
C GLN A 262 -5.40 -0.56 -19.43
N ARG A 263 -5.13 -1.07 -18.21
CA ARG A 263 -5.82 -2.25 -17.72
C ARG A 263 -7.18 -1.79 -17.20
N LEU A 264 -8.22 -2.23 -17.80
CA LEU A 264 -9.51 -2.34 -17.16
C LEU A 264 -9.38 -3.54 -16.18
N PHE A 265 -9.71 -3.30 -14.93
CA PHE A 265 -9.70 -4.31 -13.85
C PHE A 265 -10.58 -5.50 -14.20
#